data_db5a47d46c259e2dc402ce286c3f8b79
#
_entry.id   db5a47d46c259e2dc402ce286c3f8b79
#
_cell.length_a   1.000
_cell.length_b   1.000
_cell.length_c   1.000
_cell.angle_alpha   90.00
_cell.angle_beta   90.00
_cell.angle_gamma   90.00
#
_symmetry.space_group_name_H-M   'P 1'
#
loop_
_entity.id
_entity.type
_entity.pdbx_description
1 polymer ?
#
loop_
_entity_poly.entity_id
_entity_poly.type
_entity_poly.pdbx_seq_one_letter_code
_entity_poly.pdbx_strand_id
1 'polypeptide(L)'
;MIVCIAEKPSVARDIADILGARERKEGYIEGNGYQVTWTFGHLCTLKEPHEYTPGWKSWSLGSLPMIPPRFGIKLIENPTYEKQFHIIEGLMQKADEIINCGDAGQEGELIQRWVMQKAGARCPVKRLWISSLTEEAIKEGFAKLKDQKDFQPLYEAGMSRAIGDWLLGMNATRLYTVKYGQNRQVLSIGRVQTPTLALIVNRQLDIENFQPKQYWELKTMYRDTTFSALIRKSDEELAAEEEKSGGKAKKTENRGIDPIANREEGMALVERIKDLPFVVTSVAKKDGKENGGRIRIRTLDPQRKDR
;
A
#
# COMPACT_ATOMS: atom_id res chain seq x y z
N MET A 1 2.32 -33.69 14.70
CA MET A 1 1.87 -33.14 13.39
C MET A 1 2.15 -31.65 13.35
N ILE A 2 2.84 -31.16 12.32
CA ILE A 2 3.16 -29.75 12.14
C ILE A 2 2.07 -29.11 11.28
N VAL A 3 1.46 -28.01 11.76
CA VAL A 3 0.44 -27.27 11.01
C VAL A 3 1.05 -26.00 10.40
N CYS A 4 1.04 -25.89 9.08
CA CYS A 4 1.40 -24.68 8.36
C CYS A 4 0.13 -23.90 8.02
N ILE A 5 0.07 -22.60 8.33
CA ILE A 5 -1.06 -21.74 7.98
C ILE A 5 -0.61 -20.63 7.03
N ALA A 6 -1.12 -20.64 5.80
CA ALA A 6 -0.87 -19.63 4.77
C ALA A 6 -2.01 -18.61 4.69
N GLU A 7 -1.76 -17.44 4.10
CA GLU A 7 -2.77 -16.39 3.95
C GLU A 7 -3.79 -16.67 2.85
N LYS A 8 -3.40 -17.50 1.86
CA LYS A 8 -4.23 -17.78 0.66
C LYS A 8 -4.09 -19.25 0.23
N PRO A 9 -5.14 -19.82 -0.38
CA PRO A 9 -5.11 -21.22 -0.88
C PRO A 9 -3.99 -21.50 -1.90
N SER A 10 -3.62 -20.50 -2.73
CA SER A 10 -2.54 -20.65 -3.71
C SER A 10 -1.19 -20.86 -3.01
N VAL A 11 -0.88 -19.99 -2.05
CA VAL A 11 0.36 -20.07 -1.26
C VAL A 11 0.44 -21.37 -0.47
N ALA A 12 -0.70 -21.83 0.09
CA ALA A 12 -0.74 -23.12 0.78
C ALA A 12 -0.41 -24.30 -0.15
N ARG A 13 -0.88 -24.27 -1.39
CA ARG A 13 -0.53 -25.30 -2.39
C ARG A 13 0.96 -25.33 -2.71
N ASP A 14 1.56 -24.16 -2.97
CA ASP A 14 2.98 -24.05 -3.28
C ASP A 14 3.83 -24.58 -2.12
N ILE A 15 3.45 -24.24 -0.89
CA ILE A 15 4.12 -24.73 0.33
C ILE A 15 3.93 -26.25 0.48
N ALA A 16 2.70 -26.76 0.30
CA ALA A 16 2.39 -28.18 0.43
C ALA A 16 3.18 -29.04 -0.57
N ASP A 17 3.28 -28.60 -1.82
CA ASP A 17 4.03 -29.27 -2.88
C ASP A 17 5.52 -29.41 -2.49
N ILE A 18 6.12 -28.35 -1.96
CA ILE A 18 7.54 -28.33 -1.53
C ILE A 18 7.77 -29.20 -0.30
N LEU A 19 6.82 -29.22 0.65
CA LEU A 19 6.89 -30.06 1.84
C LEU A 19 6.56 -31.53 1.57
N GLY A 20 6.09 -31.86 0.35
CA GLY A 20 5.68 -33.20 -0.02
C GLY A 20 4.32 -33.63 0.55
N ALA A 21 3.50 -32.67 1.00
CA ALA A 21 2.13 -32.91 1.39
C ALA A 21 1.26 -32.98 0.13
N ARG A 22 0.63 -34.12 -0.13
CA ARG A 22 -0.07 -34.37 -1.41
C ARG A 22 -1.53 -34.78 -1.24
N GLU A 23 -1.93 -35.20 -0.07
CA GLU A 23 -3.30 -35.64 0.20
C GLU A 23 -4.20 -34.44 0.45
N ARG A 24 -5.08 -34.15 -0.49
CA ARG A 24 -6.02 -33.05 -0.40
C ARG A 24 -7.21 -33.43 0.48
N LYS A 25 -7.43 -32.66 1.51
CA LYS A 25 -8.58 -32.70 2.40
C LYS A 25 -9.41 -31.44 2.24
N GLU A 26 -10.57 -31.43 2.86
CA GLU A 26 -11.37 -30.21 2.93
C GLU A 26 -10.69 -29.16 3.81
N GLY A 27 -10.31 -28.03 3.22
CA GLY A 27 -9.70 -26.90 3.92
C GLY A 27 -8.21 -27.04 4.24
N TYR A 28 -7.54 -28.15 3.87
CA TYR A 28 -6.10 -28.33 4.07
C TYR A 28 -5.53 -29.40 3.14
N ILE A 29 -4.20 -29.53 3.11
CA ILE A 29 -3.46 -30.55 2.38
C ILE A 29 -2.53 -31.23 3.39
N GLU A 30 -2.48 -32.56 3.42
CA GLU A 30 -1.60 -33.24 4.38
C GLU A 30 -0.64 -34.23 3.71
N GLY A 31 0.43 -34.54 4.42
CA GLY A 31 1.45 -35.51 4.02
C GLY A 31 2.79 -35.15 4.61
N ASN A 32 3.68 -36.13 4.64
CA ASN A 32 5.06 -35.99 5.11
C ASN A 32 5.20 -35.33 6.52
N GLY A 33 4.22 -35.57 7.42
CA GLY A 33 4.23 -34.98 8.77
C GLY A 33 3.67 -33.55 8.87
N TYR A 34 3.20 -32.98 7.77
CA TYR A 34 2.64 -31.65 7.70
C TYR A 34 1.15 -31.64 7.37
N GLN A 35 0.45 -30.64 7.89
CA GLN A 35 -0.89 -30.23 7.50
C GLN A 35 -0.84 -28.76 7.09
N VAL A 36 -1.05 -28.48 5.80
CA VAL A 36 -0.95 -27.14 5.24
C VAL A 36 -2.35 -26.60 5.00
N THR A 37 -2.77 -25.64 5.81
CA THR A 37 -4.05 -24.96 5.72
C THR A 37 -3.89 -23.49 5.31
N TRP A 38 -4.99 -22.79 5.13
CA TRP A 38 -4.99 -21.40 4.66
C TRP A 38 -6.13 -20.59 5.21
N THR A 39 -5.98 -19.28 5.17
CA THR A 39 -7.06 -18.33 5.32
C THR A 39 -7.47 -17.78 3.94
N PHE A 40 -8.50 -16.95 3.90
CA PHE A 40 -8.93 -16.20 2.71
C PHE A 40 -8.62 -14.71 2.86
N GLY A 41 -7.44 -14.36 3.35
CA GLY A 41 -7.14 -13.08 3.93
C GLY A 41 -7.73 -13.03 5.36
N HIS A 42 -8.36 -11.93 5.74
CA HIS A 42 -8.96 -11.81 7.07
C HIS A 42 -10.14 -12.77 7.27
N LEU A 43 -10.02 -13.71 8.22
CA LEU A 43 -11.15 -14.47 8.77
C LEU A 43 -11.69 -13.81 10.05
N CYS A 44 -10.86 -13.01 10.72
CA CYS A 44 -11.21 -12.28 11.93
C CYS A 44 -11.21 -10.77 11.69
N THR A 45 -12.02 -10.07 12.48
CA THR A 45 -12.09 -8.61 12.52
C THR A 45 -12.25 -8.13 13.96
N LEU A 46 -12.09 -6.84 14.21
CA LEU A 46 -12.46 -6.25 15.49
C LEU A 46 -13.98 -6.28 15.67
N LYS A 47 -14.42 -6.39 16.90
CA LYS A 47 -15.85 -6.36 17.24
C LYS A 47 -16.50 -5.06 16.80
N GLU A 48 -17.80 -5.14 16.46
CA GLU A 48 -18.62 -3.99 16.13
C GLU A 48 -18.95 -3.17 17.40
N PRO A 49 -19.25 -1.86 17.27
CA PRO A 49 -19.55 -1.01 18.42
C PRO A 49 -20.60 -1.58 19.36
N HIS A 50 -21.70 -2.15 18.83
CA HIS A 50 -22.79 -2.69 19.62
C HIS A 50 -22.43 -3.97 20.40
N GLU A 51 -21.36 -4.65 20.02
CA GLU A 51 -20.86 -5.83 20.75
C GLU A 51 -20.06 -5.46 22.01
N TYR A 52 -19.65 -4.19 22.14
CA TYR A 52 -19.06 -3.66 23.38
C TYR A 52 -20.14 -3.08 24.31
N THR A 53 -21.07 -2.32 23.73
CA THR A 53 -22.12 -1.64 24.48
C THR A 53 -23.40 -1.56 23.63
N PRO A 54 -24.55 -2.11 24.10
CA PRO A 54 -25.81 -2.06 23.35
C PRO A 54 -26.22 -0.63 22.92
N GLY A 55 -25.90 0.37 23.75
CA GLY A 55 -26.17 1.78 23.43
C GLY A 55 -25.44 2.31 22.18
N TRP A 56 -24.39 1.65 21.76
CA TRP A 56 -23.67 2.01 20.52
C TRP A 56 -24.28 1.41 19.25
N LYS A 57 -25.42 0.70 19.36
CA LYS A 57 -26.17 0.24 18.18
C LYS A 57 -26.81 1.40 17.44
N SER A 58 -27.38 2.36 18.17
CA SER A 58 -27.98 3.56 17.59
C SER A 58 -26.93 4.61 17.26
N TRP A 59 -27.10 5.26 16.13
CA TRP A 59 -26.20 6.33 15.70
C TRP A 59 -26.71 7.67 16.24
N SER A 60 -26.04 8.19 17.25
CA SER A 60 -26.34 9.49 17.84
C SER A 60 -25.05 10.22 18.20
N LEU A 61 -25.10 11.55 18.25
CA LEU A 61 -23.94 12.36 18.67
C LEU A 61 -23.59 12.12 20.15
N GLY A 62 -24.58 11.82 20.99
CA GLY A 62 -24.39 11.57 22.42
C GLY A 62 -23.66 10.26 22.72
N SER A 63 -23.54 9.34 21.74
CA SER A 63 -22.78 8.10 21.89
C SER A 63 -21.30 8.22 21.48
N LEU A 64 -20.88 9.38 21.01
CA LEU A 64 -19.52 9.65 20.57
C LEU A 64 -18.71 10.42 21.62
N PRO A 65 -17.42 10.15 21.77
CA PRO A 65 -16.65 9.13 21.05
C PRO A 65 -16.85 7.72 21.60
N MET A 66 -16.90 6.73 20.70
CA MET A 66 -16.91 5.31 21.07
C MET A 66 -15.46 4.83 21.23
N ILE A 67 -15.06 4.57 22.46
CA ILE A 67 -13.71 4.12 22.82
C ILE A 67 -13.88 2.87 23.71
N PRO A 68 -13.76 1.65 23.17
CA PRO A 68 -13.79 0.44 23.97
C PRO A 68 -12.62 0.41 24.96
N PRO A 69 -12.85 -0.01 26.21
CA PRO A 69 -11.76 -0.13 27.19
C PRO A 69 -10.75 -1.23 26.81
N ARG A 70 -11.19 -2.21 26.03
CA ARG A 70 -10.38 -3.29 25.47
C ARG A 70 -10.97 -3.74 24.15
N PHE A 71 -10.13 -3.82 23.10
CA PHE A 71 -10.55 -4.33 21.81
C PHE A 71 -10.60 -5.86 21.78
N GLY A 72 -11.68 -6.41 21.23
CA GLY A 72 -11.87 -7.83 21.02
C GLY A 72 -11.94 -8.16 19.54
N ILE A 73 -11.59 -9.39 19.20
CA ILE A 73 -11.70 -9.95 17.86
C ILE A 73 -12.92 -10.88 17.75
N LYS A 74 -13.53 -10.91 16.55
CA LYS A 74 -14.58 -11.85 16.19
C LYS A 74 -14.31 -12.46 14.82
N LEU A 75 -14.97 -13.58 14.50
CA LEU A 75 -15.02 -14.07 13.13
C LEU A 75 -15.86 -13.14 12.28
N ILE A 76 -15.47 -13.01 11.00
CA ILE A 76 -16.30 -12.34 10.01
C ILE A 76 -17.48 -13.27 9.70
N GLU A 77 -18.69 -12.74 9.76
CA GLU A 77 -19.94 -13.46 9.54
C GLU A 77 -20.07 -13.85 8.05
N ASN A 78 -19.46 -14.99 7.71
CA ASN A 78 -19.49 -15.57 6.38
C ASN A 78 -19.40 -17.09 6.51
N PRO A 79 -20.38 -17.87 5.99
CA PRO A 79 -20.42 -19.32 6.17
C PRO A 79 -19.15 -20.04 5.66
N THR A 80 -18.53 -19.54 4.56
CA THR A 80 -17.28 -20.10 4.04
C THR A 80 -16.12 -19.84 4.98
N TYR A 81 -16.06 -18.66 5.59
CA TYR A 81 -15.00 -18.29 6.53
C TYR A 81 -15.12 -19.05 7.84
N GLU A 82 -16.34 -19.19 8.34
CA GLU A 82 -16.64 -19.97 9.54
C GLU A 82 -16.27 -21.45 9.36
N LYS A 83 -16.67 -22.04 8.23
CA LYS A 83 -16.29 -23.41 7.89
C LYS A 83 -14.79 -23.61 7.86
N GLN A 84 -14.07 -22.74 7.18
CA GLN A 84 -12.60 -22.80 7.11
C GLN A 84 -11.96 -22.58 8.46
N PHE A 85 -12.49 -21.66 9.25
CA PHE A 85 -11.99 -21.41 10.60
C PHE A 85 -12.11 -22.64 11.50
N HIS A 86 -13.25 -23.35 11.48
CA HIS A 86 -13.42 -24.57 12.28
C HIS A 86 -12.47 -25.69 11.87
N ILE A 87 -12.13 -25.79 10.58
CA ILE A 87 -11.11 -26.72 10.13
C ILE A 87 -9.74 -26.32 10.70
N ILE A 88 -9.36 -25.04 10.59
CA ILE A 88 -8.11 -24.52 11.16
C ILE A 88 -8.06 -24.75 12.68
N GLU A 89 -9.11 -24.44 13.39
CA GLU A 89 -9.24 -24.64 14.84
C GLU A 89 -9.00 -26.12 15.21
N GLY A 90 -9.65 -27.04 14.51
CA GLY A 90 -9.49 -28.47 14.75
C GLY A 90 -8.06 -28.99 14.47
N LEU A 91 -7.36 -28.41 13.48
CA LEU A 91 -5.96 -28.72 13.21
C LEU A 91 -5.05 -28.16 14.29
N MET A 92 -5.21 -26.89 14.67
CA MET A 92 -4.36 -26.22 15.66
C MET A 92 -4.47 -26.79 17.06
N GLN A 93 -5.64 -27.29 17.44
CA GLN A 93 -5.84 -27.95 18.75
C GLN A 93 -5.07 -29.27 18.88
N LYS A 94 -4.70 -29.90 17.75
CA LYS A 94 -3.97 -31.18 17.69
C LYS A 94 -2.52 -31.01 17.22
N ALA A 95 -2.09 -29.78 16.94
CA ALA A 95 -0.76 -29.50 16.44
C ALA A 95 0.29 -29.63 17.55
N ASP A 96 1.43 -30.23 17.21
CA ASP A 96 2.64 -30.21 18.05
C ASP A 96 3.41 -28.90 17.86
N GLU A 97 3.37 -28.33 16.65
CA GLU A 97 3.98 -27.06 16.28
C GLU A 97 3.15 -26.40 15.15
N ILE A 98 3.09 -25.08 15.16
CA ILE A 98 2.51 -24.29 14.07
C ILE A 98 3.60 -23.50 13.36
N ILE A 99 3.53 -23.48 12.03
CA ILE A 99 4.36 -22.59 11.21
C ILE A 99 3.45 -21.53 10.59
N ASN A 100 3.63 -20.30 11.03
CA ASN A 100 2.97 -19.13 10.46
C ASN A 100 3.59 -18.77 9.12
N CYS A 101 2.88 -19.02 8.02
CA CYS A 101 3.28 -18.77 6.64
C CYS A 101 2.49 -17.58 6.03
N GLY A 102 2.02 -16.64 6.84
CA GLY A 102 1.39 -15.40 6.36
C GLY A 102 2.36 -14.55 5.55
N ASP A 103 1.83 -13.68 4.71
CA ASP A 103 2.64 -12.76 3.91
C ASP A 103 3.61 -11.96 4.80
N ALA A 104 4.80 -11.65 4.27
CA ALA A 104 5.84 -10.92 5.01
C ALA A 104 5.47 -9.43 5.16
N GLY A 105 4.72 -9.09 6.20
CA GLY A 105 4.25 -7.75 6.48
C GLY A 105 3.34 -7.67 7.69
N GLN A 106 2.96 -6.45 8.06
CA GLN A 106 2.08 -6.20 9.22
C GLN A 106 0.72 -6.88 9.08
N GLU A 107 0.13 -6.87 7.90
CA GLU A 107 -1.19 -7.47 7.65
C GLU A 107 -1.12 -9.00 7.77
N GLY A 108 -0.17 -9.64 7.10
CA GLY A 108 -0.02 -11.09 7.16
C GLY A 108 0.27 -11.60 8.58
N GLU A 109 1.03 -10.82 9.37
CA GLU A 109 1.26 -11.11 10.78
C GLU A 109 -0.02 -10.98 11.60
N LEU A 110 -0.79 -9.91 11.39
CA LEU A 110 -2.04 -9.65 12.09
C LEU A 110 -3.10 -10.71 11.79
N ILE A 111 -3.31 -11.01 10.50
CA ILE A 111 -4.29 -12.00 10.04
C ILE A 111 -4.06 -13.34 10.71
N GLN A 112 -2.82 -13.84 10.63
CA GLN A 112 -2.53 -15.18 11.14
C GLN A 112 -2.59 -15.23 12.67
N ARG A 113 -2.09 -14.22 13.36
CA ARG A 113 -2.15 -14.19 14.83
C ARG A 113 -3.57 -14.11 15.36
N TRP A 114 -4.44 -13.35 14.73
CA TRP A 114 -5.84 -13.30 15.13
C TRP A 114 -6.52 -14.65 14.96
N VAL A 115 -6.25 -15.36 13.88
CA VAL A 115 -6.78 -16.69 13.65
C VAL A 115 -6.24 -17.69 14.68
N MET A 116 -4.92 -17.72 14.92
CA MET A 116 -4.30 -18.59 15.94
C MET A 116 -4.82 -18.29 17.35
N GLN A 117 -4.97 -17.00 17.70
CA GLN A 117 -5.52 -16.57 18.97
C GLN A 117 -6.99 -17.01 19.12
N LYS A 118 -7.80 -16.84 18.09
CA LYS A 118 -9.22 -17.22 18.09
C LYS A 118 -9.40 -18.74 18.14
N ALA A 119 -8.53 -19.49 17.46
CA ALA A 119 -8.49 -20.96 17.49
C ALA A 119 -7.95 -21.54 18.81
N GLY A 120 -7.43 -20.69 19.70
CA GLY A 120 -6.89 -21.15 21.00
C GLY A 120 -5.60 -21.96 20.86
N ALA A 121 -4.76 -21.68 19.87
CA ALA A 121 -3.48 -22.35 19.68
C ALA A 121 -2.58 -22.23 20.92
N ARG A 122 -2.00 -23.35 21.38
CA ARG A 122 -1.17 -23.43 22.59
C ARG A 122 0.23 -23.98 22.35
N CYS A 123 0.47 -24.60 21.20
CA CYS A 123 1.77 -25.15 20.84
C CYS A 123 2.77 -24.07 20.42
N PRO A 124 4.07 -24.40 20.34
CA PRO A 124 5.08 -23.50 19.80
C PRO A 124 4.74 -23.04 18.39
N VAL A 125 5.05 -21.75 18.09
CA VAL A 125 4.82 -21.18 16.77
C VAL A 125 6.13 -20.68 16.18
N LYS A 126 6.44 -21.12 14.97
CA LYS A 126 7.53 -20.63 14.14
C LYS A 126 7.00 -19.72 13.03
N ARG A 127 7.87 -18.89 12.48
CA ARG A 127 7.54 -17.95 11.43
C ARG A 127 8.37 -18.23 10.17
N LEU A 128 7.68 -18.53 9.08
CA LEU A 128 8.26 -18.52 7.75
C LEU A 128 8.25 -17.08 7.22
N TRP A 129 9.43 -16.47 7.05
CA TRP A 129 9.57 -15.10 6.59
C TRP A 129 10.26 -15.06 5.23
N ILE A 130 9.47 -14.96 4.18
CA ILE A 130 9.93 -14.95 2.79
C ILE A 130 9.24 -13.82 2.01
N SER A 131 9.95 -13.22 1.06
CA SER A 131 9.45 -12.17 0.17
C SER A 131 9.17 -12.66 -1.26
N SER A 132 9.45 -13.94 -1.52
CA SER A 132 9.24 -14.60 -2.80
C SER A 132 8.64 -16.00 -2.58
N LEU A 133 7.82 -16.46 -3.52
CA LEU A 133 7.20 -17.78 -3.51
C LEU A 133 7.87 -18.76 -4.50
N THR A 134 9.10 -18.49 -4.91
CA THR A 134 9.87 -19.47 -5.68
C THR A 134 10.20 -20.69 -4.83
N GLU A 135 10.39 -21.83 -5.46
CA GLU A 135 10.70 -23.08 -4.78
C GLU A 135 11.94 -22.97 -3.88
N GLU A 136 12.98 -22.30 -4.40
CA GLU A 136 14.23 -22.06 -3.67
C GLU A 136 13.99 -21.19 -2.43
N ALA A 137 13.20 -20.09 -2.56
CA ALA A 137 12.92 -19.18 -1.45
C ALA A 137 12.11 -19.87 -0.35
N ILE A 138 11.15 -20.72 -0.71
CA ILE A 138 10.36 -21.47 0.27
C ILE A 138 11.25 -22.50 0.97
N LYS A 139 12.06 -23.29 0.26
CA LYS A 139 13.00 -24.27 0.85
C LYS A 139 13.99 -23.60 1.80
N GLU A 140 14.58 -22.49 1.36
CA GLU A 140 15.51 -21.73 2.20
C GLU A 140 14.82 -21.15 3.44
N GLY A 141 13.59 -20.65 3.28
CA GLY A 141 12.79 -20.13 4.37
C GLY A 141 12.45 -21.17 5.42
N PHE A 142 12.06 -22.39 5.01
CA PHE A 142 11.84 -23.53 5.91
C PHE A 142 13.10 -23.99 6.62
N ALA A 143 14.27 -23.90 5.98
CA ALA A 143 15.56 -24.18 6.62
C ALA A 143 15.96 -23.12 7.65
N LYS A 144 15.36 -21.90 7.60
CA LYS A 144 15.70 -20.74 8.45
C LYS A 144 14.46 -20.19 9.18
N LEU A 145 13.57 -21.06 9.65
CA LEU A 145 12.40 -20.65 10.41
C LEU A 145 12.81 -19.80 11.63
N LYS A 146 12.08 -18.71 11.85
CA LYS A 146 12.32 -17.78 12.94
C LYS A 146 11.34 -18.06 14.10
N ASP A 147 11.66 -17.55 15.27
CA ASP A 147 10.71 -17.59 16.39
C ASP A 147 9.60 -16.55 16.17
N GLN A 148 8.36 -16.94 16.43
CA GLN A 148 7.20 -16.03 16.33
C GLN A 148 7.35 -14.79 17.22
N LYS A 149 8.08 -14.90 18.34
CA LYS A 149 8.32 -13.80 19.28
C LYS A 149 9.11 -12.65 18.68
N ASP A 150 10.00 -12.93 17.72
CA ASP A 150 10.81 -11.92 17.04
C ASP A 150 9.94 -10.92 16.28
N PHE A 151 8.70 -11.30 15.97
CA PHE A 151 7.73 -10.50 15.23
C PHE A 151 6.67 -9.84 16.12
N GLN A 152 6.89 -9.82 17.45
CA GLN A 152 5.95 -9.19 18.38
C GLN A 152 5.77 -7.68 18.11
N PRO A 153 6.82 -6.87 17.87
CA PRO A 153 6.66 -5.46 17.53
C PRO A 153 5.88 -5.24 16.22
N LEU A 154 6.05 -6.14 15.24
CA LEU A 154 5.33 -6.07 13.97
C LEU A 154 3.83 -6.34 14.15
N TYR A 155 3.48 -7.33 14.98
CA TYR A 155 2.10 -7.61 15.35
C TYR A 155 1.45 -6.43 16.09
N GLU A 156 2.17 -5.85 17.06
CA GLU A 156 1.68 -4.69 17.82
C GLU A 156 1.45 -3.47 16.92
N ALA A 157 2.33 -3.25 15.95
CA ALA A 157 2.15 -2.20 14.95
C ALA A 157 0.90 -2.46 14.08
N GLY A 158 0.69 -3.71 13.62
CA GLY A 158 -0.51 -4.11 12.88
C GLY A 158 -1.78 -3.95 13.69
N MET A 159 -1.76 -4.38 14.95
CA MET A 159 -2.88 -4.25 15.87
C MET A 159 -3.22 -2.78 16.17
N SER A 160 -2.21 -1.96 16.44
CA SER A 160 -2.37 -0.52 16.68
C SER A 160 -2.98 0.19 15.48
N ARG A 161 -2.55 -0.18 14.28
CA ARG A 161 -3.14 0.31 13.03
C ARG A 161 -4.60 -0.09 12.89
N ALA A 162 -4.95 -1.35 13.14
CA ALA A 162 -6.33 -1.83 13.07
C ALA A 162 -7.24 -1.11 14.08
N ILE A 163 -6.75 -0.89 15.31
CA ILE A 163 -7.46 -0.12 16.34
C ILE A 163 -7.64 1.34 15.91
N GLY A 164 -6.58 1.97 15.39
CA GLY A 164 -6.66 3.35 14.88
C GLY A 164 -7.65 3.50 13.74
N ASP A 165 -7.66 2.56 12.79
CA ASP A 165 -8.61 2.53 11.68
C ASP A 165 -10.06 2.32 12.18
N TRP A 166 -10.26 1.47 13.19
CA TRP A 166 -11.57 1.28 13.83
C TRP A 166 -12.03 2.55 14.54
N LEU A 167 -11.17 3.15 15.37
CA LEU A 167 -11.50 4.37 16.13
C LEU A 167 -11.87 5.52 15.18
N LEU A 168 -11.05 5.77 14.17
CA LEU A 168 -11.32 6.81 13.18
C LEU A 168 -12.56 6.48 12.36
N GLY A 169 -12.61 5.28 11.78
CA GLY A 169 -13.67 4.87 10.87
C GLY A 169 -15.04 4.86 11.53
N MET A 170 -15.17 4.23 12.71
CA MET A 170 -16.46 4.13 13.41
C MET A 170 -16.94 5.49 13.93
N ASN A 171 -16.07 6.26 14.56
CA ASN A 171 -16.47 7.55 15.14
C ASN A 171 -16.72 8.63 14.10
N ALA A 172 -15.78 8.81 13.16
CA ALA A 172 -15.91 9.87 12.15
C ALA A 172 -17.04 9.57 11.15
N THR A 173 -17.20 8.32 10.71
CA THR A 173 -18.32 7.93 9.84
C THR A 173 -19.66 8.25 10.49
N ARG A 174 -19.85 7.89 11.76
CA ARG A 174 -21.10 8.18 12.46
C ARG A 174 -21.31 9.68 12.69
N LEU A 175 -20.26 10.40 13.10
CA LEU A 175 -20.31 11.85 13.30
C LEU A 175 -20.75 12.56 12.02
N TYR A 176 -20.06 12.29 10.92
CA TYR A 176 -20.35 12.94 9.64
C TYR A 176 -21.72 12.54 9.08
N THR A 177 -22.07 11.26 9.18
CA THR A 177 -23.36 10.76 8.72
C THR A 177 -24.52 11.38 9.50
N VAL A 178 -24.44 11.45 10.83
CA VAL A 178 -25.51 12.04 11.66
C VAL A 178 -25.62 13.54 11.45
N LYS A 179 -24.49 14.24 11.24
CA LYS A 179 -24.45 15.70 11.12
C LYS A 179 -24.76 16.20 9.71
N TYR A 180 -24.31 15.48 8.70
CA TYR A 180 -24.33 15.95 7.29
C TYR A 180 -24.99 14.96 6.33
N GLY A 181 -25.27 13.72 6.73
CA GLY A 181 -25.91 12.72 5.88
C GLY A 181 -27.34 13.13 5.53
N GLN A 182 -27.67 13.09 4.24
CA GLN A 182 -29.00 13.31 3.72
C GLN A 182 -29.58 12.00 3.22
N ASN A 183 -30.91 11.84 3.27
CA ASN A 183 -31.61 10.68 2.70
C ASN A 183 -31.05 9.30 3.13
N ARG A 184 -30.64 9.17 4.37
CA ARG A 184 -30.02 7.95 4.94
C ARG A 184 -28.70 7.54 4.28
N GLN A 185 -28.02 8.43 3.57
CA GLN A 185 -26.73 8.18 2.98
C GLN A 185 -25.64 8.12 4.06
N VAL A 186 -24.89 7.02 4.11
CA VAL A 186 -23.74 6.89 4.99
C VAL A 186 -22.55 7.61 4.39
N LEU A 187 -21.98 8.54 5.15
CA LEU A 187 -20.75 9.28 4.78
C LEU A 187 -19.54 8.57 5.39
N SER A 188 -19.05 7.59 4.68
CA SER A 188 -17.89 6.79 5.10
C SER A 188 -16.61 7.62 5.20
N ILE A 189 -15.97 7.58 6.37
CA ILE A 189 -14.68 8.22 6.62
C ILE A 189 -13.66 7.15 6.98
N GLY A 190 -12.48 7.23 6.39
CA GLY A 190 -11.40 6.28 6.69
C GLY A 190 -10.04 6.87 6.34
N ARG A 191 -9.02 6.35 7.00
CA ARG A 191 -7.63 6.81 6.89
C ARG A 191 -7.06 6.69 5.47
N VAL A 192 -7.51 5.71 4.69
CA VAL A 192 -7.05 5.49 3.32
C VAL A 192 -8.09 6.03 2.31
N GLN A 193 -9.34 5.63 2.43
CA GLN A 193 -10.37 5.97 1.45
C GLN A 193 -10.64 7.47 1.33
N THR A 194 -10.65 8.22 2.45
CA THR A 194 -10.94 9.66 2.42
C THR A 194 -9.83 10.47 1.75
N PRO A 195 -8.54 10.29 2.08
CA PRO A 195 -7.46 10.94 1.33
C PRO A 195 -7.40 10.53 -0.14
N THR A 196 -7.69 9.27 -0.46
CA THR A 196 -7.73 8.81 -1.85
C THR A 196 -8.83 9.52 -2.64
N LEU A 197 -10.02 9.63 -2.06
CA LEU A 197 -11.13 10.39 -2.66
C LEU A 197 -10.75 11.86 -2.82
N ALA A 198 -10.11 12.46 -1.81
CA ALA A 198 -9.66 13.84 -1.86
C ALA A 198 -8.67 14.10 -3.01
N LEU A 199 -7.76 13.15 -3.29
CA LEU A 199 -6.85 13.25 -4.45
C LEU A 199 -7.61 13.29 -5.77
N ILE A 200 -8.66 12.45 -5.91
CA ILE A 200 -9.49 12.41 -7.13
C ILE A 200 -10.28 13.72 -7.27
N VAL A 201 -10.92 14.18 -6.20
CA VAL A 201 -11.68 15.45 -6.20
C VAL A 201 -10.77 16.63 -6.51
N ASN A 202 -9.62 16.73 -5.87
CA ASN A 202 -8.65 17.81 -6.14
C ASN A 202 -8.19 17.78 -7.59
N ARG A 203 -7.94 16.58 -8.14
CA ARG A 203 -7.57 16.46 -9.55
C ARG A 203 -8.69 16.91 -10.49
N GLN A 204 -9.94 16.61 -10.15
CA GLN A 204 -11.10 17.08 -10.93
C GLN A 204 -11.20 18.59 -10.88
N LEU A 205 -11.07 19.19 -9.70
CA LEU A 205 -11.05 20.64 -9.54
C LEU A 205 -9.90 21.30 -10.30
N ASP A 206 -8.71 20.71 -10.31
CA ASP A 206 -7.57 21.19 -11.10
C ASP A 206 -7.88 21.17 -12.61
N ILE A 207 -8.62 20.15 -13.08
CA ILE A 207 -9.04 20.06 -14.49
C ILE A 207 -10.10 21.13 -14.82
N GLU A 208 -11.12 21.28 -13.97
CA GLU A 208 -12.20 22.23 -14.18
C GLU A 208 -11.73 23.68 -14.11
N ASN A 209 -10.76 23.97 -13.25
CA ASN A 209 -10.18 25.30 -13.08
C ASN A 209 -8.91 25.52 -13.91
N PHE A 210 -8.58 24.58 -14.80
CA PHE A 210 -7.36 24.68 -15.59
C PHE A 210 -7.41 25.88 -16.53
N GLN A 211 -6.44 26.76 -16.37
CA GLN A 211 -6.21 27.87 -17.28
C GLN A 211 -4.93 27.61 -18.06
N PRO A 212 -5.01 27.49 -19.40
CA PRO A 212 -3.81 27.32 -20.22
C PRO A 212 -2.87 28.51 -20.05
N LYS A 213 -1.60 28.22 -19.74
CA LYS A 213 -0.55 29.23 -19.70
C LYS A 213 0.36 29.02 -20.89
N GLN A 214 0.59 30.11 -21.64
CA GLN A 214 1.55 30.08 -22.72
C GLN A 214 2.96 30.06 -22.14
N TYR A 215 3.80 29.21 -22.69
CA TYR A 215 5.22 29.13 -22.36
C TYR A 215 6.04 28.95 -23.64
N TRP A 216 7.31 29.20 -23.54
CA TRP A 216 8.26 29.14 -24.66
C TRP A 216 9.36 28.14 -24.34
N GLU A 217 9.74 27.35 -25.33
CA GLU A 217 10.87 26.44 -25.22
C GLU A 217 12.00 26.95 -26.12
N LEU A 218 13.22 27.04 -25.59
CA LEU A 218 14.42 27.33 -26.37
C LEU A 218 14.98 25.99 -26.87
N LYS A 219 15.11 25.90 -28.21
CA LYS A 219 15.68 24.73 -28.87
C LYS A 219 16.79 25.15 -29.79
N THR A 220 17.85 24.33 -29.89
CA THR A 220 18.90 24.46 -30.89
C THR A 220 19.07 23.16 -31.63
N MET A 221 19.46 23.23 -32.90
CA MET A 221 19.76 22.07 -33.73
C MET A 221 21.24 22.04 -34.06
N TYR A 222 21.88 20.91 -33.80
CA TYR A 222 23.26 20.68 -34.14
C TYR A 222 23.42 19.27 -34.71
N ARG A 223 23.94 19.15 -35.96
CA ARG A 223 24.12 17.87 -36.65
C ARG A 223 22.89 16.96 -36.58
N ASP A 224 21.76 17.42 -37.07
CA ASP A 224 20.48 16.72 -37.12
C ASP A 224 19.90 16.30 -35.77
N THR A 225 20.47 16.79 -34.66
CA THR A 225 19.97 16.54 -33.30
C THR A 225 19.44 17.83 -32.69
N THR A 226 18.22 17.78 -32.18
CA THR A 226 17.60 18.91 -31.49
C THR A 226 17.87 18.82 -29.98
N PHE A 227 18.41 19.88 -29.42
CA PHE A 227 18.65 20.06 -27.98
C PHE A 227 17.66 21.07 -27.43
N SER A 228 17.05 20.75 -26.31
CA SER A 228 16.17 21.65 -25.57
C SER A 228 16.90 22.23 -24.35
N ALA A 229 16.81 23.54 -24.18
CA ALA A 229 17.38 24.19 -23.01
C ALA A 229 16.45 24.07 -21.82
N LEU A 230 17.00 23.66 -20.66
CA LEU A 230 16.35 23.67 -19.38
C LEU A 230 16.87 24.87 -18.59
N ILE A 231 16.04 25.88 -18.41
CA ILE A 231 16.40 27.04 -17.61
C ILE A 231 16.17 26.66 -16.14
N ARG A 232 17.23 26.66 -15.34
CA ARG A 232 17.17 26.38 -13.91
C ARG A 232 17.12 27.68 -13.13
N LYS A 233 16.25 27.72 -12.14
CA LYS A 233 16.27 28.79 -11.14
C LYS A 233 17.57 28.78 -10.36
N SER A 234 18.03 29.92 -9.98
CA SER A 234 19.17 30.04 -9.05
C SER A 234 18.81 29.49 -7.67
N ASP A 235 19.81 29.12 -6.88
CA ASP A 235 19.58 28.63 -5.52
C ASP A 235 18.91 29.71 -4.65
N GLU A 236 19.12 30.99 -4.93
CA GLU A 236 18.49 32.13 -4.25
C GLU A 236 17.01 32.23 -4.59
N GLU A 237 16.60 32.02 -5.84
CA GLU A 237 15.20 32.03 -6.29
C GLU A 237 14.46 30.83 -5.72
N LEU A 238 15.10 29.66 -5.64
CA LEU A 238 14.55 28.47 -5.03
C LEU A 238 14.33 28.66 -3.52
N ALA A 239 15.26 29.27 -2.82
CA ALA A 239 15.14 29.58 -1.39
C ALA A 239 14.01 30.58 -1.13
N ALA A 240 13.86 31.61 -1.95
CA ALA A 240 12.77 32.58 -1.82
C ALA A 240 11.37 31.97 -2.09
N GLU A 241 11.27 30.99 -2.98
CA GLU A 241 10.02 30.25 -3.20
C GLU A 241 9.69 29.30 -2.06
N GLU A 242 10.69 28.66 -1.44
CA GLU A 242 10.51 27.82 -0.26
C GLU A 242 9.95 28.62 0.91
N GLU A 243 10.48 29.80 1.14
CA GLU A 243 10.03 30.69 2.20
C GLU A 243 8.58 31.14 1.99
N LYS A 244 8.19 31.50 0.76
CA LYS A 244 6.83 31.86 0.39
C LYS A 244 5.83 30.71 0.46
N SER A 245 6.28 29.46 0.23
CA SER A 245 5.42 28.27 0.23
C SER A 245 5.28 27.57 1.58
N GLY A 246 5.91 28.11 2.64
CA GLY A 246 5.84 27.54 3.99
C GLY A 246 6.42 26.12 4.10
N GLY A 247 7.45 25.80 3.32
CA GLY A 247 8.15 24.51 3.38
C GLY A 247 7.42 23.32 2.72
N LYS A 248 6.29 23.56 2.04
CA LYS A 248 5.51 22.51 1.35
C LYS A 248 5.92 22.27 -0.11
N ALA A 249 7.11 22.64 -0.52
CA ALA A 249 7.57 22.41 -1.89
C ALA A 249 7.72 20.91 -2.17
N LYS A 250 6.95 20.40 -3.14
CA LYS A 250 7.04 19.02 -3.62
C LYS A 250 8.44 18.77 -4.19
N LYS A 251 9.15 17.76 -3.68
CA LYS A 251 10.36 17.22 -4.31
C LYS A 251 9.96 16.51 -5.61
N THR A 252 9.90 17.24 -6.73
CA THR A 252 9.76 16.67 -8.06
C THR A 252 11.12 16.70 -8.76
N GLU A 253 11.41 15.73 -9.63
CA GLU A 253 12.65 15.68 -10.43
C GLU A 253 12.90 16.94 -11.28
N ASN A 254 11.84 17.71 -11.54
CA ASN A 254 11.86 18.95 -12.31
C ASN A 254 11.89 20.23 -11.44
N ARG A 255 12.25 20.12 -10.17
CA ARG A 255 12.33 21.28 -9.27
C ARG A 255 13.40 22.25 -9.79
N GLY A 256 13.01 23.50 -9.96
CA GLY A 256 13.92 24.55 -10.40
C GLY A 256 14.06 24.68 -11.93
N ILE A 257 13.20 23.99 -12.72
CA ILE A 257 13.12 24.21 -14.16
C ILE A 257 11.92 25.11 -14.41
N ASP A 258 12.17 26.31 -14.89
CA ASP A 258 11.10 27.24 -15.31
C ASP A 258 10.99 27.28 -16.83
N PRO A 259 9.78 27.16 -17.37
CA PRO A 259 9.54 27.51 -18.75
C PRO A 259 9.68 29.02 -18.95
N ILE A 260 10.17 29.46 -20.12
CA ILE A 260 10.25 30.88 -20.47
C ILE A 260 8.81 31.41 -20.51
N ALA A 261 8.49 32.36 -19.62
CA ALA A 261 7.11 32.84 -19.44
C ALA A 261 6.70 33.85 -20.53
N ASN A 262 7.65 34.56 -21.11
CA ASN A 262 7.38 35.56 -22.15
C ASN A 262 8.32 35.44 -23.34
N ARG A 263 7.80 35.82 -24.53
CA ARG A 263 8.55 35.73 -25.78
C ARG A 263 9.76 36.66 -25.82
N GLU A 264 9.66 37.82 -25.24
CA GLU A 264 10.71 38.85 -25.27
C GLU A 264 11.93 38.37 -24.48
N GLU A 265 11.71 37.78 -23.32
CA GLU A 265 12.76 37.15 -22.51
C GLU A 265 13.45 36.01 -23.28
N GLY A 266 12.64 35.14 -23.92
CA GLY A 266 13.17 34.07 -24.76
C GLY A 266 14.01 34.59 -25.93
N MET A 267 13.56 35.65 -26.59
CA MET A 267 14.31 36.28 -27.69
C MET A 267 15.60 36.97 -27.22
N ALA A 268 15.55 37.64 -26.06
CA ALA A 268 16.74 38.24 -25.48
C ALA A 268 17.80 37.17 -25.14
N LEU A 269 17.37 35.99 -24.68
CA LEU A 269 18.25 34.86 -24.44
C LEU A 269 18.85 34.33 -25.73
N VAL A 270 18.06 34.18 -26.81
CA VAL A 270 18.55 33.78 -28.12
C VAL A 270 19.62 34.75 -28.63
N GLU A 271 19.38 36.07 -28.56
CA GLU A 271 20.37 37.08 -28.98
C GLU A 271 21.70 36.98 -28.21
N ARG A 272 21.65 36.66 -26.94
CA ARG A 272 22.85 36.49 -26.09
C ARG A 272 23.69 35.27 -26.47
N ILE A 273 23.07 34.21 -26.97
CA ILE A 273 23.72 32.89 -27.15
C ILE A 273 23.97 32.54 -28.65
N LYS A 274 23.31 33.21 -29.62
CA LYS A 274 23.36 32.86 -31.04
C LYS A 274 24.74 32.76 -31.62
N ASP A 275 25.68 33.61 -31.16
CA ASP A 275 27.04 33.68 -31.65
C ASP A 275 28.05 32.90 -30.78
N LEU A 276 27.59 32.25 -29.73
CA LEU A 276 28.44 31.44 -28.86
C LEU A 276 28.66 30.05 -29.44
N PRO A 277 29.90 29.50 -29.32
CA PRO A 277 30.16 28.15 -29.78
C PRO A 277 29.37 27.12 -28.99
N PHE A 278 28.82 26.09 -29.67
CA PHE A 278 28.19 24.94 -29.01
C PHE A 278 29.29 24.04 -28.45
N VAL A 279 29.46 24.04 -27.15
CA VAL A 279 30.48 23.27 -26.42
C VAL A 279 29.82 22.27 -25.49
N VAL A 280 30.17 21.00 -25.63
CA VAL A 280 29.77 19.95 -24.69
C VAL A 280 30.68 19.99 -23.46
N THR A 281 30.18 20.44 -22.33
CA THR A 281 30.95 20.57 -21.09
C THR A 281 30.98 19.29 -20.25
N SER A 282 29.96 18.45 -20.37
CA SER A 282 29.90 17.16 -19.67
C SER A 282 28.98 16.16 -20.38
N VAL A 283 29.31 14.90 -20.29
CA VAL A 283 28.45 13.79 -20.73
C VAL A 283 28.27 12.83 -19.58
N ALA A 284 27.03 12.65 -19.14
CA ALA A 284 26.69 11.67 -18.10
C ALA A 284 25.89 10.53 -18.72
N LYS A 285 26.40 9.30 -18.62
CA LYS A 285 25.69 8.10 -19.01
C LYS A 285 25.12 7.45 -17.74
N LYS A 286 23.81 7.33 -17.65
CA LYS A 286 23.15 6.52 -16.62
C LYS A 286 22.97 5.11 -17.18
N ASP A 287 23.75 4.17 -16.71
CA ASP A 287 23.48 2.76 -16.94
C ASP A 287 22.35 2.34 -16.00
N GLY A 288 21.14 2.26 -16.53
CA GLY A 288 19.99 1.70 -15.82
C GLY A 288 20.15 0.17 -15.77
N LYS A 289 20.26 -0.42 -14.56
CA LYS A 289 20.02 -1.85 -14.43
C LYS A 289 18.55 -2.10 -14.75
N GLU A 290 18.28 -2.83 -15.83
CA GLU A 290 16.94 -3.37 -16.11
C GLU A 290 16.56 -4.38 -15.04
N ASN A 291 15.77 -3.94 -14.08
CA ASN A 291 14.89 -4.87 -13.36
C ASN A 291 13.65 -5.02 -14.23
N GLY A 292 13.55 -6.13 -14.96
CA GLY A 292 12.44 -6.67 -15.76
C GLY A 292 11.12 -5.91 -15.97
N GLY A 293 11.10 -4.60 -15.86
CA GLY A 293 9.94 -3.74 -16.10
C GLY A 293 9.99 -3.21 -17.53
N ARG A 294 8.92 -3.38 -18.28
CA ARG A 294 8.72 -2.86 -19.62
C ARG A 294 9.11 -1.38 -19.69
N ILE A 295 10.17 -1.06 -20.39
CA ILE A 295 10.52 0.32 -20.77
C ILE A 295 9.39 0.83 -21.67
N ARG A 296 8.57 1.74 -21.16
CA ARG A 296 7.70 2.55 -22.02
C ARG A 296 8.53 3.69 -22.58
N ILE A 297 9.08 3.48 -23.75
CA ILE A 297 9.58 4.59 -24.57
C ILE A 297 8.34 5.38 -25.00
N ARG A 298 8.09 6.52 -24.39
CA ARG A 298 7.16 7.51 -24.92
C ARG A 298 7.87 8.21 -26.09
N THR A 299 7.70 7.70 -27.28
CA THR A 299 7.87 8.50 -28.48
C THR A 299 6.76 9.55 -28.44
N LEU A 300 7.13 10.80 -28.28
CA LEU A 300 6.23 11.91 -28.53
C LEU A 300 5.91 11.88 -30.03
N ASP A 301 4.69 11.55 -30.38
CA ASP A 301 4.17 11.65 -31.75
C ASP A 301 4.03 13.15 -32.08
N PRO A 302 4.78 13.67 -33.08
CA PRO A 302 4.71 15.08 -33.46
C PRO A 302 3.38 15.47 -34.10
N GLN A 303 2.47 14.55 -34.35
CA GLN A 303 1.23 14.78 -35.13
C GLN A 303 -0.05 14.79 -34.31
N ARG A 304 0.01 14.69 -32.97
CA ARG A 304 -1.21 14.82 -32.18
C ARG A 304 -1.60 16.28 -32.04
N LYS A 305 -2.26 16.80 -33.11
CA LYS A 305 -3.06 18.00 -33.05
C LYS A 305 -4.27 17.73 -32.14
N ASP A 306 -4.49 18.65 -31.24
CA ASP A 306 -5.57 18.69 -30.27
C ASP A 306 -6.95 18.26 -30.81
N ARG A 307 -7.63 17.44 -30.03
CA ARG A 307 -9.09 17.43 -29.93
C ARG A 307 -9.47 17.51 -28.47
#